data_29d64356ba5ff2634ce532156aea7868
#
_entry.id   29d64356ba5ff2634ce532156aea7868
#
_cell.length_a   1.000
_cell.length_b   1.000
_cell.length_c   1.000
_cell.angle_alpha   90.00
_cell.angle_beta   90.00
_cell.angle_gamma   90.00
#
_symmetry.space_group_name_H-M   'P 1'
#
loop_
_entity.id
_entity.type
_entity.pdbx_description
1 polymer ?
#
loop_
_entity_poly.entity_id
_entity_poly.type
_entity_poly.pdbx_seq_one_letter_code
_entity_poly.pdbx_strand_id
1 'polypeptide(L)'
;MKIKNIRNTKYEILNTNQGFTLIELLISLFIIMLMTALFLSNYSAGTRANNLSLGAQQMAEDLRTAQNKALGSTQYNSSFPKGGWGVHFTTASTTKYAIFADASGDKTYQTNEMYQITPLPPSIVITGLSNGSAQSSLDITFLPPDPIVRIYNGTATSTTGYIYLKNTVTGTTAQVKVNILGLIQVN
;
A
#
# COMPACT_ATOMS: atom_id res chain seq x y z
N MET A 1 12.62 71.62 58.63
CA MET A 1 12.99 70.63 57.65
C MET A 1 12.27 69.30 58.00
N LYS A 2 11.18 68.93 57.28
CA LYS A 2 10.33 67.80 57.65
C LYS A 2 10.80 66.59 56.85
N ILE A 3 11.28 65.53 57.50
CA ILE A 3 11.67 64.27 56.89
C ILE A 3 10.43 63.44 56.68
N LYS A 4 10.15 63.14 55.43
CA LYS A 4 9.01 62.37 54.97
C LYS A 4 9.26 60.87 55.22
N ASN A 5 8.40 60.27 56.03
CA ASN A 5 8.45 58.84 56.37
C ASN A 5 8.14 58.02 55.11
N ILE A 6 9.08 57.20 54.65
CA ILE A 6 8.87 56.24 53.57
C ILE A 6 8.21 55.01 54.18
N ARG A 7 6.96 54.79 53.86
CA ARG A 7 6.21 53.58 54.21
C ARG A 7 6.84 52.40 53.47
N ASN A 8 7.40 51.46 54.22
CA ASN A 8 7.79 50.13 53.73
C ASN A 8 6.51 49.39 53.29
N THR A 9 6.30 49.30 51.99
CA THR A 9 5.26 48.41 51.41
C THR A 9 5.84 46.99 51.45
N LYS A 10 5.38 46.21 52.42
CA LYS A 10 5.68 44.79 52.54
C LYS A 10 4.94 44.08 51.39
N TYR A 11 5.66 43.61 50.36
CA TYR A 11 5.08 42.75 49.34
C TYR A 11 4.82 41.40 50.03
N GLU A 12 3.57 41.09 50.32
CA GLU A 12 3.14 39.75 50.67
C GLU A 12 3.22 38.93 49.40
N ILE A 13 4.25 38.11 49.31
CA ILE A 13 4.30 37.04 48.31
C ILE A 13 3.26 36.00 48.76
N LEU A 14 2.09 36.04 48.17
CA LEU A 14 1.09 35.01 48.29
C LEU A 14 1.66 33.70 47.70
N ASN A 15 2.20 32.90 48.58
CA ASN A 15 2.71 31.56 48.25
C ASN A 15 1.47 30.65 48.08
N THR A 16 0.85 30.71 46.89
CA THR A 16 -0.27 29.87 46.54
C THR A 16 0.25 28.49 46.09
N ASN A 17 0.75 27.71 47.04
CA ASN A 17 0.96 26.28 46.80
C ASN A 17 -0.42 25.57 46.75
N GLN A 18 -1.16 25.79 45.65
CA GLN A 18 -2.39 25.06 45.39
C GLN A 18 -1.99 23.73 44.75
N GLY A 19 -1.99 22.66 45.53
CA GLY A 19 -1.88 21.30 45.03
C GLY A 19 -3.20 20.88 44.34
N PHE A 20 -3.09 20.00 43.37
CA PHE A 20 -4.27 19.43 42.71
C PHE A 20 -5.14 18.67 43.72
N THR A 21 -6.45 18.88 43.64
CA THR A 21 -7.40 18.12 44.42
C THR A 21 -7.58 16.71 43.86
N LEU A 22 -7.91 15.73 44.70
CA LEU A 22 -8.13 14.35 44.28
C LEU A 22 -9.23 14.25 43.22
N ILE A 23 -10.28 15.08 43.35
CA ILE A 23 -11.40 15.14 42.42
C ILE A 23 -10.97 15.69 41.04
N GLU A 24 -10.09 16.69 41.00
CA GLU A 24 -9.57 17.28 39.78
C GLU A 24 -8.71 16.29 39.00
N LEU A 25 -7.90 15.48 39.72
CA LEU A 25 -7.11 14.41 39.11
C LEU A 25 -8.02 13.31 38.55
N LEU A 26 -9.10 12.97 39.24
CA LEU A 26 -10.06 11.97 38.78
C LEU A 26 -10.81 12.43 37.51
N ILE A 27 -11.26 13.70 37.48
CA ILE A 27 -11.90 14.29 36.31
C ILE A 27 -10.94 14.36 35.12
N SER A 28 -9.69 14.75 35.35
CA SER A 28 -8.67 14.82 34.29
C SER A 28 -8.39 13.46 33.68
N LEU A 29 -8.25 12.41 34.51
CA LEU A 29 -8.07 11.03 34.03
C LEU A 29 -9.28 10.56 33.21
N PHE A 30 -10.50 10.89 33.65
CA PHE A 30 -11.72 10.54 32.93
C PHE A 30 -11.78 11.20 31.54
N ILE A 31 -11.44 12.50 31.43
CA ILE A 31 -11.40 13.22 30.16
C ILE A 31 -10.33 12.61 29.23
N ILE A 32 -9.13 12.31 29.75
CA ILE A 32 -8.05 11.68 28.97
C ILE A 32 -8.51 10.32 28.45
N MET A 33 -9.16 9.51 29.29
CA MET A 33 -9.67 8.18 28.88
C MET A 33 -10.72 8.30 27.76
N LEU A 34 -11.66 9.24 27.88
CA LEU A 34 -12.67 9.51 26.84
C LEU A 34 -12.02 9.97 25.52
N MET A 35 -11.09 10.92 25.57
CA MET A 35 -10.38 11.40 24.40
C MET A 35 -9.58 10.30 23.72
N THR A 36 -8.88 9.46 24.52
CA THR A 36 -8.11 8.33 23.99
C THR A 36 -9.00 7.32 23.28
N ALA A 37 -10.17 6.99 23.86
CA ALA A 37 -11.12 6.06 23.24
C ALA A 37 -11.64 6.57 21.88
N LEU A 38 -11.98 7.86 21.77
CA LEU A 38 -12.40 8.48 20.53
C LEU A 38 -11.28 8.51 19.48
N PHE A 39 -10.03 8.77 19.92
CA PHE A 39 -8.87 8.79 19.02
C PHE A 39 -8.58 7.40 18.44
N LEU A 40 -8.62 6.35 19.27
CA LEU A 40 -8.41 4.97 18.81
C LEU A 40 -9.46 4.53 17.78
N SER A 41 -10.71 4.91 17.97
CA SER A 41 -11.80 4.60 17.03
C SER A 41 -11.55 5.18 15.64
N ASN A 42 -11.18 6.46 15.56
CA ASN A 42 -10.92 7.16 14.30
C ASN A 42 -9.62 6.69 13.62
N TYR A 43 -8.59 6.35 14.39
CA TYR A 43 -7.31 5.87 13.86
C TYR A 43 -7.45 4.60 13.03
N SER A 44 -8.22 3.64 13.51
CA SER A 44 -8.48 2.38 12.80
C SER A 44 -9.20 2.58 11.47
N ALA A 45 -10.11 3.54 11.37
CA ALA A 45 -10.84 3.83 10.13
C ALA A 45 -9.93 4.47 9.06
N GLY A 46 -9.07 5.42 9.46
CA GLY A 46 -8.10 6.07 8.56
C GLY A 46 -7.08 5.10 7.98
N THR A 47 -6.53 4.20 8.80
CA THR A 47 -5.56 3.20 8.35
C THR A 47 -6.16 2.24 7.33
N ARG A 48 -7.42 1.85 7.51
CA ARG A 48 -8.12 0.93 6.59
C ARG A 48 -8.40 1.56 5.23
N ALA A 49 -8.73 2.84 5.18
CA ALA A 49 -8.91 3.55 3.91
C ALA A 49 -7.60 3.68 3.13
N ASN A 50 -6.50 3.95 3.82
CA ASN A 50 -5.18 4.07 3.21
C ASN A 50 -4.64 2.75 2.66
N ASN A 51 -4.98 1.60 3.27
CA ASN A 51 -4.48 0.29 2.84
C ASN A 51 -4.84 -0.03 1.39
N LEU A 52 -6.02 0.37 0.90
CA LEU A 52 -6.42 0.12 -0.48
C LEU A 52 -5.54 0.90 -1.46
N SER A 53 -5.34 2.19 -1.21
CA SER A 53 -4.45 3.02 -2.02
C SER A 53 -3.01 2.53 -1.98
N LEU A 54 -2.53 2.15 -0.79
CA LEU A 54 -1.20 1.59 -0.60
C LEU A 54 -1.03 0.28 -1.38
N GLY A 55 -2.00 -0.63 -1.32
CA GLY A 55 -1.96 -1.90 -2.05
C GLY A 55 -1.97 -1.71 -3.57
N ALA A 56 -2.78 -0.78 -4.07
CA ALA A 56 -2.82 -0.46 -5.49
C ALA A 56 -1.52 0.21 -5.98
N GLN A 57 -0.95 1.12 -5.19
CA GLN A 57 0.33 1.77 -5.50
C GLN A 57 1.50 0.77 -5.43
N GLN A 58 1.55 -0.09 -4.41
CA GLN A 58 2.54 -1.16 -4.30
C GLN A 58 2.50 -2.08 -5.53
N MET A 59 1.31 -2.49 -5.95
CA MET A 59 1.14 -3.32 -7.15
C MET A 59 1.62 -2.61 -8.41
N ALA A 60 1.31 -1.32 -8.57
CA ALA A 60 1.78 -0.52 -9.69
C ALA A 60 3.31 -0.36 -9.68
N GLU A 61 3.93 -0.22 -8.50
CA GLU A 61 5.38 -0.12 -8.35
C GLU A 61 6.09 -1.45 -8.65
N ASP A 62 5.51 -2.57 -8.24
CA ASP A 62 6.05 -3.89 -8.56
C ASP A 62 5.95 -4.21 -10.07
N LEU A 63 4.89 -3.75 -10.74
CA LEU A 63 4.81 -3.80 -12.21
C LEU A 63 5.90 -2.95 -12.88
N ARG A 64 6.16 -1.73 -12.38
CA ARG A 64 7.27 -0.89 -12.85
C ARG A 64 8.63 -1.52 -12.55
N THR A 65 8.76 -2.18 -11.43
CA THR A 65 9.99 -2.92 -11.07
C THR A 65 10.24 -4.06 -12.06
N ALA A 66 9.23 -4.84 -12.42
CA ALA A 66 9.34 -5.87 -13.46
C ALA A 66 9.71 -5.26 -14.82
N GLN A 67 9.08 -4.13 -15.19
CA GLN A 67 9.41 -3.38 -16.41
C GLN A 67 10.87 -2.91 -16.41
N ASN A 68 11.35 -2.32 -15.31
CA ASN A 68 12.72 -1.84 -15.18
C ASN A 68 13.75 -3.00 -15.20
N LYS A 69 13.43 -4.14 -14.59
CA LYS A 69 14.25 -5.35 -14.66
C LYS A 69 14.36 -5.87 -16.10
N ALA A 70 13.28 -5.84 -16.85
CA ALA A 70 13.28 -6.21 -18.26
C ALA A 70 14.14 -5.25 -19.09
N LEU A 71 13.92 -3.94 -18.96
CA LEU A 71 14.69 -2.90 -19.67
C LEU A 71 16.19 -2.94 -19.33
N GLY A 72 16.50 -3.16 -18.04
CA GLY A 72 17.88 -3.29 -17.56
C GLY A 72 18.53 -4.64 -17.88
N SER A 73 17.86 -5.51 -18.64
CA SER A 73 18.35 -6.86 -18.96
C SER A 73 18.87 -7.58 -17.72
N THR A 74 18.07 -7.54 -16.64
CA THR A 74 18.43 -8.18 -15.37
C THR A 74 18.41 -9.70 -15.52
N GLN A 75 19.49 -10.36 -15.10
CA GLN A 75 19.61 -11.82 -15.13
C GLN A 75 18.78 -12.47 -14.00
N TYR A 76 18.27 -13.64 -14.28
CA TYR A 76 17.69 -14.57 -13.33
C TYR A 76 18.44 -15.91 -13.41
N ASN A 77 18.94 -16.42 -12.27
CA ASN A 77 19.73 -17.65 -12.21
C ASN A 77 20.88 -17.66 -13.26
N SER A 78 21.64 -16.56 -13.34
CA SER A 78 22.79 -16.37 -14.25
C SER A 78 22.47 -16.42 -15.75
N SER A 79 21.20 -16.30 -16.12
CA SER A 79 20.76 -16.22 -17.52
C SER A 79 19.74 -15.10 -17.75
N PHE A 80 19.62 -14.64 -18.99
CA PHE A 80 18.60 -13.66 -19.35
C PHE A 80 17.27 -14.39 -19.60
N PRO A 81 16.17 -13.97 -18.92
CA PRO A 81 14.86 -14.55 -19.16
C PRO A 81 14.41 -14.34 -20.59
N LYS A 82 14.09 -15.41 -21.32
CA LYS A 82 13.69 -15.35 -22.74
C LYS A 82 12.40 -14.59 -22.97
N GLY A 83 11.46 -14.69 -22.03
CA GLY A 83 10.18 -13.98 -22.05
C GLY A 83 10.18 -12.70 -21.24
N GLY A 84 11.35 -12.31 -20.65
CA GLY A 84 11.50 -11.10 -19.87
C GLY A 84 11.07 -11.25 -18.41
N TRP A 85 10.65 -10.15 -17.81
CA TRP A 85 10.19 -10.10 -16.41
C TRP A 85 8.70 -9.80 -16.36
N GLY A 86 8.00 -10.38 -15.40
CA GLY A 86 6.56 -10.20 -15.31
C GLY A 86 6.00 -10.28 -13.90
N VAL A 87 4.69 -10.04 -13.83
CA VAL A 87 3.90 -10.18 -12.59
C VAL A 87 2.71 -11.09 -12.87
N HIS A 88 2.54 -12.10 -12.03
CA HIS A 88 1.46 -13.08 -12.07
C HIS A 88 0.40 -12.77 -11.04
N PHE A 89 -0.84 -12.68 -11.51
CA PHE A 89 -2.04 -12.51 -10.69
C PHE A 89 -2.96 -13.70 -10.84
N THR A 90 -3.60 -14.13 -9.74
CA THR A 90 -4.58 -15.22 -9.79
C THR A 90 -5.69 -15.00 -8.77
N THR A 91 -6.90 -15.35 -9.13
CA THR A 91 -8.07 -15.34 -8.23
C THR A 91 -8.06 -16.50 -7.23
N ALA A 92 -7.21 -17.52 -7.45
CA ALA A 92 -6.99 -18.59 -6.48
C ALA A 92 -6.19 -18.13 -5.25
N SER A 93 -5.41 -17.05 -5.38
CA SER A 93 -4.63 -16.45 -4.29
C SER A 93 -4.91 -14.94 -4.24
N THR A 94 -5.99 -14.56 -3.56
CA THR A 94 -6.51 -13.20 -3.57
C THR A 94 -5.69 -12.19 -2.74
N THR A 95 -4.79 -12.66 -1.87
CA THR A 95 -4.04 -11.83 -0.90
C THR A 95 -2.59 -11.58 -1.28
N LYS A 96 -2.13 -12.13 -2.39
CA LYS A 96 -0.75 -12.00 -2.86
C LYS A 96 -0.66 -12.17 -4.37
N TYR A 97 0.45 -11.70 -4.94
CA TYR A 97 0.84 -11.91 -6.34
C TYR A 97 2.32 -12.25 -6.41
N ALA A 98 2.81 -12.68 -7.56
CA ALA A 98 4.20 -13.05 -7.74
C ALA A 98 4.88 -12.23 -8.84
N ILE A 99 6.12 -11.80 -8.57
CA ILE A 99 7.03 -11.29 -9.60
C ILE A 99 7.82 -12.50 -10.10
N PHE A 100 7.96 -12.65 -11.42
CA PHE A 100 8.66 -13.80 -12.01
C PHE A 100 9.53 -13.38 -13.19
N ALA A 101 10.46 -14.26 -13.52
CA ALA A 101 11.33 -14.15 -14.68
C ALA A 101 10.96 -15.26 -15.67
N ASP A 102 10.31 -14.94 -16.77
CA ASP A 102 9.89 -15.89 -17.80
C ASP A 102 11.13 -16.47 -18.53
N ALA A 103 11.73 -17.48 -17.91
CA ALA A 103 12.94 -18.12 -18.43
C ALA A 103 12.63 -19.04 -19.61
N SER A 104 11.44 -19.63 -19.64
CA SER A 104 10.95 -20.51 -20.70
C SER A 104 10.60 -19.73 -21.98
N GLY A 105 10.09 -18.52 -21.84
CA GLY A 105 9.60 -17.67 -22.94
C GLY A 105 8.18 -17.99 -23.37
N ASP A 106 7.44 -18.74 -22.55
CA ASP A 106 6.07 -19.16 -22.85
C ASP A 106 4.99 -18.15 -22.44
N LYS A 107 5.39 -17.04 -21.79
CA LYS A 107 4.55 -15.91 -21.35
C LYS A 107 3.66 -16.22 -20.14
N THR A 108 3.85 -17.39 -19.54
CA THR A 108 3.08 -17.83 -18.38
C THR A 108 3.98 -17.98 -17.16
N TYR A 109 3.41 -17.72 -15.99
CA TYR A 109 4.09 -17.96 -14.74
C TYR A 109 4.23 -19.46 -14.47
N GLN A 110 5.44 -19.87 -14.13
CA GLN A 110 5.73 -21.21 -13.62
C GLN A 110 6.40 -21.10 -12.25
N THR A 111 6.17 -22.07 -11.37
CA THR A 111 6.67 -22.02 -9.98
C THR A 111 8.21 -21.96 -9.88
N ASN A 112 8.92 -22.54 -10.85
CA ASN A 112 10.38 -22.51 -10.96
C ASN A 112 10.94 -21.17 -11.49
N GLU A 113 10.08 -20.27 -11.97
CA GLU A 113 10.40 -18.94 -12.49
C GLU A 113 10.10 -17.82 -11.49
N MET A 114 9.60 -18.18 -10.33
CA MET A 114 9.23 -17.24 -9.27
C MET A 114 10.48 -16.53 -8.72
N TYR A 115 10.44 -15.20 -8.79
CA TYR A 115 11.45 -14.34 -8.18
C TYR A 115 11.04 -13.91 -6.76
N GLN A 116 9.83 -13.43 -6.60
CA GLN A 116 9.34 -12.89 -5.33
C GLN A 116 7.81 -13.03 -5.23
N ILE A 117 7.33 -13.37 -4.03
CA ILE A 117 5.91 -13.27 -3.69
C ILE A 117 5.71 -11.98 -2.88
N THR A 118 4.76 -11.16 -3.31
CA THR A 118 4.41 -9.91 -2.65
C THR A 118 3.02 -10.04 -2.03
N PRO A 119 2.90 -9.98 -0.70
CA PRO A 119 1.59 -9.94 -0.04
C PRO A 119 0.96 -8.57 -0.19
N LEU A 120 -0.36 -8.54 -0.33
CA LEU A 120 -1.14 -7.31 -0.25
C LEU A 120 -1.28 -6.83 1.20
N PRO A 121 -1.51 -5.53 1.44
CA PRO A 121 -1.80 -5.01 2.77
C PRO A 121 -3.00 -5.71 3.42
N PRO A 122 -3.09 -5.71 4.77
CA PRO A 122 -4.20 -6.32 5.48
C PRO A 122 -5.56 -5.82 4.99
N SER A 123 -6.51 -6.73 4.85
CA SER A 123 -7.88 -6.48 4.39
C SER A 123 -8.01 -6.14 2.90
N ILE A 124 -6.93 -6.15 2.11
CA ILE A 124 -6.99 -5.95 0.67
C ILE A 124 -6.93 -7.29 -0.06
N VAL A 125 -7.84 -7.48 -1.00
CA VAL A 125 -7.92 -8.70 -1.81
C VAL A 125 -8.10 -8.37 -3.29
N ILE A 126 -7.58 -9.24 -4.15
CA ILE A 126 -7.88 -9.26 -5.57
C ILE A 126 -9.27 -9.88 -5.74
N THR A 127 -10.21 -9.12 -6.29
CA THR A 127 -11.59 -9.59 -6.50
C THR A 127 -11.88 -10.00 -7.93
N GLY A 128 -11.03 -9.60 -8.87
CA GLY A 128 -11.21 -9.95 -10.26
C GLY A 128 -10.02 -9.54 -11.12
N LEU A 129 -9.86 -10.24 -12.19
CA LEU A 129 -8.87 -9.99 -13.24
C LEU A 129 -9.62 -9.91 -14.57
N SER A 130 -9.19 -9.02 -15.47
CA SER A 130 -9.81 -8.92 -16.80
C SER A 130 -8.78 -8.50 -17.84
N ASN A 131 -8.91 -9.04 -19.02
CA ASN A 131 -8.21 -8.61 -20.24
C ASN A 131 -9.19 -8.28 -21.37
N GLY A 132 -10.38 -7.80 -21.01
CA GLY A 132 -11.55 -7.64 -21.88
C GLY A 132 -12.68 -8.60 -21.52
N SER A 133 -12.37 -9.73 -20.86
CA SER A 133 -13.28 -10.66 -20.22
C SER A 133 -12.75 -11.07 -18.84
N ALA A 134 -13.63 -11.61 -17.97
CA ALA A 134 -13.21 -12.08 -16.65
C ALA A 134 -12.22 -13.24 -16.75
N GLN A 135 -11.15 -13.19 -15.97
CA GLN A 135 -10.06 -14.17 -15.99
C GLN A 135 -9.83 -14.77 -14.59
N SER A 136 -9.37 -16.02 -14.55
CA SER A 136 -8.90 -16.66 -13.32
C SER A 136 -7.43 -16.36 -13.01
N SER A 137 -6.62 -16.11 -14.05
CA SER A 137 -5.23 -15.70 -13.95
C SER A 137 -4.87 -14.66 -15.00
N LEU A 138 -3.86 -13.86 -14.74
CA LEU A 138 -3.34 -12.85 -15.63
C LEU A 138 -1.84 -12.70 -15.44
N ASP A 139 -1.08 -12.92 -16.51
CA ASP A 139 0.36 -12.73 -16.57
C ASP A 139 0.70 -11.48 -17.38
N ILE A 140 1.41 -10.56 -16.76
CA ILE A 140 1.85 -9.33 -17.42
C ILE A 140 3.36 -9.39 -17.50
N THR A 141 3.91 -9.57 -18.71
CA THR A 141 5.35 -9.67 -18.96
C THR A 141 5.85 -8.50 -19.79
N PHE A 142 7.08 -8.08 -19.48
CA PHE A 142 7.81 -7.00 -20.15
C PHE A 142 9.04 -7.59 -20.82
N LEU A 143 9.14 -7.46 -22.14
CA LEU A 143 10.21 -8.03 -22.94
C LEU A 143 11.18 -6.96 -23.42
N PRO A 144 12.50 -7.07 -23.20
CA PRO A 144 13.50 -6.16 -23.76
C PRO A 144 13.71 -6.40 -25.28
N PRO A 145 14.32 -5.45 -26.04
CA PRO A 145 14.86 -4.15 -25.61
C PRO A 145 13.81 -3.03 -25.56
N ASP A 146 12.75 -3.10 -26.34
CA ASP A 146 11.58 -2.27 -26.20
C ASP A 146 10.64 -2.89 -25.18
N PRO A 147 9.96 -2.11 -24.33
CA PRO A 147 9.04 -2.68 -23.36
C PRO A 147 7.78 -3.20 -24.05
N ILE A 148 7.94 -4.26 -24.86
CA ILE A 148 6.80 -4.98 -25.41
C ILE A 148 6.08 -5.62 -24.21
N VAL A 149 4.94 -5.06 -23.86
CA VAL A 149 4.11 -5.60 -22.79
C VAL A 149 3.24 -6.71 -23.37
N ARG A 150 3.26 -7.85 -22.74
CA ARG A 150 2.38 -8.98 -23.06
C ARG A 150 1.46 -9.19 -21.88
N ILE A 151 0.18 -9.17 -22.13
CA ILE A 151 -0.90 -9.39 -21.18
C ILE A 151 -1.56 -10.69 -21.59
N TYR A 152 -1.29 -11.74 -20.83
CA TYR A 152 -1.64 -13.11 -21.20
C TYR A 152 -2.47 -13.77 -20.11
N ASN A 153 -3.47 -14.56 -20.47
CA ASN A 153 -4.38 -15.26 -19.55
C ASN A 153 -4.27 -16.79 -19.64
N GLY A 154 -3.18 -17.30 -20.20
CA GLY A 154 -3.02 -18.72 -20.49
C GLY A 154 -3.55 -19.14 -21.86
N THR A 155 -4.37 -18.32 -22.54
CA THR A 155 -4.97 -18.66 -23.83
C THR A 155 -4.76 -17.59 -24.89
N ALA A 156 -4.93 -16.31 -24.55
CA ALA A 156 -4.87 -15.20 -25.51
C ALA A 156 -4.09 -14.01 -24.95
N THR A 157 -3.45 -13.26 -25.86
CA THR A 157 -2.86 -11.95 -25.53
C THR A 157 -3.90 -10.84 -25.71
N SER A 158 -3.84 -9.84 -24.85
CA SER A 158 -4.74 -8.68 -24.88
C SER A 158 -3.98 -7.37 -24.92
N THR A 159 -4.69 -6.29 -25.29
CA THR A 159 -4.14 -4.94 -25.32
C THR A 159 -4.17 -4.23 -23.98
N THR A 160 -4.97 -4.72 -23.03
CA THR A 160 -5.15 -4.10 -21.72
C THR A 160 -5.45 -5.18 -20.68
N GLY A 161 -4.83 -5.06 -19.51
CA GLY A 161 -5.11 -5.87 -18.32
C GLY A 161 -5.65 -5.01 -17.19
N TYR A 162 -6.59 -5.56 -16.45
CA TYR A 162 -7.22 -4.92 -15.29
C TYR A 162 -7.14 -5.84 -14.09
N ILE A 163 -6.68 -5.32 -12.98
CA ILE A 163 -6.65 -5.98 -11.68
C ILE A 163 -7.55 -5.19 -10.74
N TYR A 164 -8.59 -5.83 -10.23
CA TYR A 164 -9.55 -5.22 -9.31
C TYR A 164 -9.20 -5.58 -7.87
N LEU A 165 -9.00 -4.56 -7.06
CA LEU A 165 -8.74 -4.67 -5.63
C LEU A 165 -9.96 -4.22 -4.83
N LYS A 166 -10.18 -4.86 -3.69
CA LYS A 166 -11.23 -4.50 -2.75
C LYS A 166 -10.72 -4.54 -1.33
N ASN A 167 -11.10 -3.56 -0.54
CA ASN A 167 -10.97 -3.61 0.90
C ASN A 167 -12.17 -4.38 1.48
N THR A 168 -11.92 -5.49 2.14
CA THR A 168 -12.97 -6.38 2.68
C THR A 168 -13.72 -5.77 3.86
N VAL A 169 -13.15 -4.76 4.53
CA VAL A 169 -13.75 -4.11 5.70
C VAL A 169 -14.58 -2.89 5.30
N THR A 170 -14.04 -2.03 4.43
CA THR A 170 -14.74 -0.79 4.01
C THR A 170 -15.63 -1.01 2.79
N GLY A 171 -15.41 -2.09 2.04
CA GLY A 171 -16.12 -2.37 0.79
C GLY A 171 -15.64 -1.53 -0.41
N THR A 172 -14.71 -0.60 -0.19
CA THR A 172 -14.15 0.25 -1.26
C THR A 172 -13.32 -0.55 -2.24
N THR A 173 -13.27 -0.11 -3.50
CA THR A 173 -12.56 -0.78 -4.60
C THR A 173 -11.56 0.16 -5.24
N ALA A 174 -10.50 -0.41 -5.81
CA ALA A 174 -9.53 0.27 -6.67
C ALA A 174 -9.19 -0.64 -7.85
N GLN A 175 -8.66 -0.06 -8.92
CA GLN A 175 -8.31 -0.77 -10.13
C GLN A 175 -6.90 -0.40 -10.55
N VAL A 176 -6.08 -1.41 -10.85
CA VAL A 176 -4.80 -1.23 -11.52
C VAL A 176 -4.97 -1.65 -12.98
N LYS A 177 -4.63 -0.74 -13.90
CA LYS A 177 -4.74 -0.94 -15.34
C LYS A 177 -3.35 -0.91 -15.96
N VAL A 178 -3.07 -1.87 -16.83
CA VAL A 178 -1.84 -1.93 -17.63
C VAL A 178 -2.22 -2.09 -19.10
N ASN A 179 -1.57 -1.33 -19.98
CA ASN A 179 -1.77 -1.47 -21.41
C ASN A 179 -0.49 -1.99 -22.11
N ILE A 180 -0.63 -2.38 -23.38
CA ILE A 180 0.48 -2.90 -24.20
C ILE A 180 1.60 -1.87 -24.45
N LEU A 181 1.37 -0.58 -24.18
CA LEU A 181 2.40 0.48 -24.28
C LEU A 181 3.21 0.63 -22.99
N GLY A 182 2.94 -0.21 -21.97
CA GLY A 182 3.62 -0.15 -20.68
C GLY A 182 3.11 0.92 -19.73
N LEU A 183 1.96 1.57 -20.03
CA LEU A 183 1.35 2.53 -19.13
C LEU A 183 0.63 1.80 -18.01
N ILE A 184 1.02 2.10 -16.77
CA ILE A 184 0.44 1.55 -15.54
C ILE A 184 -0.30 2.68 -14.82
N GLN A 185 -1.59 2.50 -14.59
CA GLN A 185 -2.50 3.47 -13.97
C GLN A 185 -3.20 2.84 -12.77
N VAL A 186 -3.42 3.65 -11.73
CA VAL A 186 -4.23 3.31 -10.55
C VAL A 186 -5.45 4.24 -10.55
N ASN A 187 -6.65 3.66 -10.45
CA ASN A 187 -7.94 4.35 -10.44
C ASN A 187 -8.77 3.92 -9.23
#